data_270500132d10b1097f32b04ed5a4ecde
#
_entry.id   270500132d10b1097f32b04ed5a4ecde
#
_cell.length_a   1.000
_cell.length_b   1.000
_cell.length_c   1.000
_cell.angle_alpha   90.00
_cell.angle_beta   90.00
_cell.angle_gamma   90.00
#
_symmetry.space_group_name_H-M   'P 1'
#
loop_
_entity.id
_entity.type
_entity.pdbx_description
1 polymer ?
#
loop_
_entity_poly.entity_id
_entity_poly.type
_entity_poly.pdbx_seq_one_letter_code
_entity_poly.pdbx_strand_id
1 'polypeptide(L)'
;MNQTNKTLSLYHKLEKYPFGNKLFSIMVSRVAPYFATISPKISELVPNQCTCLIKKRKKVFNHIKTVHVIAICNGLEMAMGVMAEASIPKHLRWIPKGMSLDYTAKAGSDIRCVAKVEPEQWQAGDLL
;
A
#
# COMPACT_ATOMS: atom_id res chain seq x y z
N MET A 1 -5.85 8.67 26.01
CA MET A 1 -6.99 8.21 25.22
C MET A 1 -6.52 7.81 23.84
N ASN A 2 -6.46 6.51 23.58
CA ASN A 2 -6.09 6.03 22.28
C ASN A 2 -7.23 6.28 21.31
N GLN A 3 -7.12 7.34 20.55
CA GLN A 3 -8.04 7.54 19.44
C GLN A 3 -7.70 6.54 18.37
N THR A 4 -8.55 5.56 18.20
CA THR A 4 -8.38 4.49 17.24
C THR A 4 -8.31 5.06 15.83
N ASN A 5 -7.27 4.75 15.10
CA ASN A 5 -7.16 5.11 13.69
C ASN A 5 -8.26 4.41 12.90
N LYS A 6 -9.05 5.18 12.16
CA LYS A 6 -10.22 4.65 11.45
C LYS A 6 -9.85 3.64 10.37
N THR A 7 -8.78 3.92 9.62
CA THR A 7 -8.32 3.03 8.56
C THR A 7 -7.82 1.71 9.12
N LEU A 8 -6.99 1.75 10.14
CA LEU A 8 -6.47 0.58 10.80
C LEU A 8 -7.58 -0.24 11.46
N SER A 9 -8.51 0.44 12.12
CA SER A 9 -9.66 -0.20 12.76
C SER A 9 -10.55 -0.93 11.75
N LEU A 10 -10.82 -0.30 10.61
CA LEU A 10 -11.60 -0.93 9.54
C LEU A 10 -10.91 -2.17 9.00
N TYR A 11 -9.59 -2.08 8.75
CA TYR A 11 -8.83 -3.24 8.30
C TYR A 11 -8.90 -4.40 9.28
N HIS A 12 -8.68 -4.13 10.56
CA HIS A 12 -8.72 -5.18 11.60
C HIS A 12 -10.09 -5.80 11.77
N LYS A 13 -11.16 -5.04 11.56
CA LYS A 13 -12.52 -5.60 11.55
C LYS A 13 -12.73 -6.55 10.38
N LEU A 14 -12.28 -6.15 9.20
CA LEU A 14 -12.51 -6.92 7.98
C LEU A 14 -11.62 -8.15 7.90
N GLU A 15 -10.40 -8.11 8.40
CA GLU A 15 -9.48 -9.25 8.30
C GLU A 15 -9.96 -10.50 9.03
N LYS A 16 -10.91 -10.34 9.99
CA LYS A 16 -11.52 -11.46 10.71
C LYS A 16 -12.44 -12.31 9.86
N TYR A 17 -12.87 -11.80 8.71
CA TYR A 17 -13.82 -12.47 7.83
C TYR A 17 -13.13 -13.04 6.61
N PRO A 18 -13.66 -14.15 6.03
CA PRO A 18 -13.19 -14.63 4.73
C PRO A 18 -13.29 -13.49 3.69
N PHE A 19 -12.27 -13.31 2.88
CA PHE A 19 -12.20 -12.25 1.88
C PHE A 19 -12.22 -10.82 2.44
N GLY A 20 -12.08 -10.66 3.76
CA GLY A 20 -12.08 -9.32 4.36
C GLY A 20 -10.95 -8.42 3.86
N ASN A 21 -9.75 -8.98 3.69
CA ASN A 21 -8.61 -8.24 3.13
C ASN A 21 -8.89 -7.81 1.68
N LYS A 22 -9.53 -8.66 0.90
CA LYS A 22 -9.91 -8.34 -0.47
C LYS A 22 -10.95 -7.21 -0.50
N LEU A 23 -11.93 -7.27 0.38
CA LEU A 23 -12.95 -6.23 0.48
C LEU A 23 -12.33 -4.89 0.86
N PHE A 24 -11.45 -4.87 1.86
CA PHE A 24 -10.72 -3.67 2.25
C PHE A 24 -9.96 -3.06 1.06
N SER A 25 -9.27 -3.91 0.30
CA SER A 25 -8.49 -3.48 -0.86
C SER A 25 -9.37 -2.88 -1.97
N ILE A 26 -10.55 -3.47 -2.19
CA ILE A 26 -11.54 -2.93 -3.15
C ILE A 26 -12.03 -1.55 -2.69
N MET A 27 -12.30 -1.39 -1.40
CA MET A 27 -12.75 -0.11 -0.85
C MET A 27 -11.70 0.97 -1.03
N VAL A 28 -10.43 0.68 -0.73
CA VAL A 28 -9.32 1.62 -0.95
C VAL A 28 -9.19 1.96 -2.44
N SER A 29 -9.32 0.96 -3.30
CA SER A 29 -9.23 1.14 -4.75
C SER A 29 -10.36 2.00 -5.31
N ARG A 30 -11.51 2.05 -4.64
CA ARG A 30 -12.61 2.95 -5.03
C ARG A 30 -12.36 4.39 -4.64
N VAL A 31 -11.71 4.61 -3.51
CA VAL A 31 -11.34 5.96 -3.05
C VAL A 31 -10.22 6.53 -3.93
N ALA A 32 -9.28 5.69 -4.36
CA ALA A 32 -8.19 6.06 -5.25
C ALA A 32 -8.20 5.11 -6.46
N PRO A 33 -9.01 5.38 -7.48
CA PRO A 33 -9.32 4.41 -8.55
C PRO A 33 -8.14 3.89 -9.35
N TYR A 34 -7.06 4.64 -9.44
CA TYR A 34 -5.90 4.17 -10.18
C TYR A 34 -5.31 2.88 -9.62
N PHE A 35 -5.40 2.67 -8.32
CA PHE A 35 -4.93 1.42 -7.69
C PHE A 35 -5.70 0.19 -8.16
N ALA A 36 -6.95 0.34 -8.60
CA ALA A 36 -7.72 -0.79 -9.11
C ALA A 36 -7.10 -1.42 -10.36
N THR A 37 -6.26 -0.69 -11.09
CA THR A 37 -5.66 -1.18 -12.34
C THR A 37 -4.75 -2.38 -12.12
N ILE A 38 -4.19 -2.55 -10.93
CA ILE A 38 -3.32 -3.68 -10.59
C ILE A 38 -4.03 -4.77 -9.79
N SER A 39 -5.30 -4.61 -9.47
CA SER A 39 -6.09 -5.51 -8.60
C SER A 39 -5.33 -5.88 -7.33
N PRO A 40 -4.95 -4.89 -6.51
CA PRO A 40 -4.08 -5.12 -5.36
C PRO A 40 -4.81 -5.80 -4.22
N LYS A 41 -4.06 -6.48 -3.35
CA LYS A 41 -4.57 -7.02 -2.11
C LYS A 41 -3.68 -6.57 -0.95
N ILE A 42 -4.25 -5.86 0.01
CA ILE A 42 -3.56 -5.54 1.26
C ILE A 42 -3.62 -6.79 2.14
N SER A 43 -2.50 -7.47 2.26
CA SER A 43 -2.41 -8.73 3.01
C SER A 43 -2.02 -8.53 4.46
N GLU A 44 -1.40 -7.40 4.80
CA GLU A 44 -1.00 -7.07 6.16
C GLU A 44 -1.00 -5.56 6.34
N LEU A 45 -1.58 -5.11 7.44
CA LEU A 45 -1.57 -3.72 7.86
C LEU A 45 -1.46 -3.64 9.38
N VAL A 46 -0.35 -3.10 9.84
CA VAL A 46 -0.10 -2.78 11.24
C VAL A 46 0.45 -1.36 11.31
N PRO A 47 0.50 -0.72 12.47
CA PRO A 47 1.11 0.61 12.55
C PRO A 47 2.51 0.62 11.94
N ASN A 48 2.76 1.56 11.04
CA ASN A 48 4.05 1.79 10.37
C ASN A 48 4.51 0.69 9.40
N GLN A 49 3.61 -0.24 9.03
CA GLN A 49 3.94 -1.26 8.02
C GLN A 49 2.70 -1.73 7.27
N CYS A 50 2.83 -1.84 5.96
CA CYS A 50 1.76 -2.35 5.10
C CYS A 50 2.36 -3.24 4.01
N THR A 51 1.68 -4.34 3.72
CA THR A 51 2.04 -5.24 2.62
C THR A 51 0.91 -5.29 1.60
N CYS A 52 1.25 -5.04 0.35
CA CYS A 52 0.35 -5.12 -0.80
C CYS A 52 0.84 -6.19 -1.76
N LEU A 53 -0.06 -7.08 -2.17
CA LEU A 53 0.24 -8.14 -3.11
C LEU A 53 -0.34 -7.83 -4.48
N ILE A 54 0.46 -8.08 -5.53
CA ILE A 54 0.05 -7.99 -6.93
C ILE A 54 0.29 -9.35 -7.57
N LYS A 55 -0.75 -9.96 -8.11
CA LYS A 55 -0.61 -11.22 -8.83
C LYS A 55 0.01 -10.98 -10.19
N LYS A 56 0.97 -11.83 -10.55
CA LYS A 56 1.51 -11.87 -11.91
C LYS A 56 0.42 -12.36 -12.85
N ARG A 57 -0.01 -11.51 -13.76
CA ARG A 57 -1.02 -11.84 -14.77
C ARG A 57 -0.88 -10.91 -15.96
N LYS A 58 -1.44 -11.32 -17.08
CA LYS A 58 -1.27 -10.64 -18.37
C LYS A 58 -1.52 -9.12 -18.30
N LYS A 59 -2.51 -8.70 -17.52
CA LYS A 59 -2.91 -7.30 -17.38
C LYS A 59 -1.79 -6.39 -16.85
N VAL A 60 -0.84 -6.94 -16.10
CA VAL A 60 0.29 -6.18 -15.54
C VAL A 60 1.62 -6.51 -16.19
N PHE A 61 1.61 -7.16 -17.34
CA PHE A 61 2.83 -7.55 -18.03
C PHE A 61 3.45 -6.41 -18.84
N ASN A 62 4.80 -6.42 -18.90
CA ASN A 62 5.55 -5.69 -19.87
C ASN A 62 5.73 -6.55 -21.16
N HIS A 63 6.50 -6.04 -22.11
CA HIS A 63 6.71 -6.71 -23.42
C HIS A 63 7.48 -8.04 -23.33
N ILE A 64 8.18 -8.31 -22.23
CA ILE A 64 8.90 -9.58 -22.03
C ILE A 64 8.17 -10.53 -21.08
N LYS A 65 6.90 -10.27 -20.81
CA LYS A 65 6.01 -11.09 -19.96
C LYS A 65 6.44 -11.20 -18.50
N THR A 66 7.10 -10.18 -17.98
CA THR A 66 7.31 -10.02 -16.55
C THR A 66 6.41 -8.90 -16.04
N VAL A 67 6.28 -8.76 -14.71
CA VAL A 67 5.44 -7.70 -14.16
C VAL A 67 6.07 -6.34 -14.48
N HIS A 68 5.27 -5.45 -15.05
CA HIS A 68 5.74 -4.12 -15.44
C HIS A 68 6.14 -3.32 -14.22
N VAL A 69 7.27 -2.62 -14.29
CA VAL A 69 7.77 -1.82 -13.18
C VAL A 69 6.76 -0.75 -12.73
N ILE A 70 5.99 -0.19 -13.65
CA ILE A 70 4.97 0.81 -13.29
C ILE A 70 3.85 0.18 -12.46
N ALA A 71 3.50 -1.09 -12.72
CA ALA A 71 2.56 -1.81 -11.87
C ALA A 71 3.13 -2.02 -10.46
N ILE A 72 4.43 -2.32 -10.36
CA ILE A 72 5.12 -2.43 -9.08
C ILE A 72 5.12 -1.09 -8.35
N CYS A 73 5.41 0.01 -9.03
CA CYS A 73 5.35 1.36 -8.46
C CYS A 73 3.96 1.68 -7.92
N ASN A 74 2.92 1.31 -8.66
CA ASN A 74 1.54 1.50 -8.23
C ASN A 74 1.27 0.74 -6.92
N GLY A 75 1.71 -0.51 -6.82
CA GLY A 75 1.57 -1.31 -5.59
C GLY A 75 2.38 -0.76 -4.43
N LEU A 76 3.59 -0.27 -4.69
CA LEU A 76 4.43 0.36 -3.67
C LEU A 76 3.80 1.64 -3.15
N GLU A 77 3.24 2.46 -4.04
CA GLU A 77 2.57 3.70 -3.63
C GLU A 77 1.30 3.39 -2.82
N MET A 78 0.53 2.39 -3.22
CA MET A 78 -0.63 1.95 -2.44
C MET A 78 -0.22 1.48 -1.06
N ALA A 79 0.80 0.63 -0.96
CA ALA A 79 1.30 0.15 0.33
C ALA A 79 1.74 1.32 1.22
N MET A 80 2.47 2.27 0.66
CA MET A 80 2.92 3.47 1.37
C MET A 80 1.74 4.32 1.83
N GLY A 81 0.79 4.58 0.93
CA GLY A 81 -0.37 5.43 1.24
C GLY A 81 -1.27 4.83 2.30
N VAL A 82 -1.55 3.53 2.22
CA VAL A 82 -2.37 2.83 3.22
C VAL A 82 -1.63 2.78 4.56
N MET A 83 -0.33 2.51 4.55
CA MET A 83 0.50 2.56 5.76
C MET A 83 0.45 3.95 6.40
N ALA A 84 0.60 5.00 5.60
CA ALA A 84 0.56 6.37 6.10
C ALA A 84 -0.80 6.70 6.72
N GLU A 85 -1.89 6.39 6.04
CA GLU A 85 -3.25 6.63 6.57
C GLU A 85 -3.50 5.88 7.88
N ALA A 86 -2.95 4.67 8.02
CA ALA A 86 -3.14 3.85 9.21
C ALA A 86 -2.23 4.22 10.37
N SER A 87 -1.22 5.04 10.14
CA SER A 87 -0.10 5.22 11.09
C SER A 87 0.16 6.65 11.48
N ILE A 88 -0.17 7.62 10.63
CA ILE A 88 0.15 9.02 10.87
C ILE A 88 -0.56 9.55 12.13
N PRO A 89 0.13 10.33 12.97
CA PRO A 89 -0.52 11.00 14.09
C PRO A 89 -1.68 11.91 13.62
N LYS A 90 -2.75 11.96 14.39
CA LYS A 90 -3.99 12.64 14.03
C LYS A 90 -3.84 14.11 13.63
N HIS A 91 -2.89 14.79 14.26
CA HIS A 91 -2.65 16.22 14.04
C HIS A 91 -1.80 16.48 12.78
N LEU A 92 -1.32 15.45 12.12
CA LEU A 92 -0.49 15.56 10.92
C LEU A 92 -1.26 15.13 9.68
N ARG A 93 -0.81 15.65 8.56
CA ARG A 93 -1.25 15.23 7.23
C ARG A 93 -0.03 14.84 6.42
N TRP A 94 -0.19 13.98 5.45
CA TRP A 94 0.90 13.53 4.62
C TRP A 94 0.61 13.79 3.15
N ILE A 95 1.67 13.99 2.39
CA ILE A 95 1.60 14.11 0.93
C ILE A 95 2.88 13.53 0.32
N PRO A 96 2.78 12.70 -0.73
CA PRO A 96 3.98 12.21 -1.40
C PRO A 96 4.74 13.35 -2.07
N LYS A 97 6.05 13.40 -1.88
CA LYS A 97 6.93 14.40 -2.51
C LYS A 97 7.68 13.83 -3.71
N GLY A 98 7.88 12.54 -3.74
CA GLY A 98 8.65 11.91 -4.81
C GLY A 98 8.86 10.44 -4.56
N MET A 99 9.50 9.80 -5.54
CA MET A 99 9.81 8.38 -5.48
C MET A 99 11.12 8.14 -6.22
N SER A 100 12.01 7.35 -5.61
CA SER A 100 13.22 6.86 -6.24
C SER A 100 13.16 5.34 -6.33
N LEU A 101 13.58 4.78 -7.45
CA LEU A 101 13.48 3.36 -7.72
C LEU A 101 14.81 2.80 -8.21
N ASP A 102 15.13 1.60 -7.70
CA ASP A 102 16.25 0.81 -8.20
C ASP A 102 15.71 -0.49 -8.81
N TYR A 103 16.09 -0.79 -10.05
CA TYR A 103 15.71 -1.99 -10.75
C TYR A 103 16.81 -3.04 -10.53
N THR A 104 16.54 -3.99 -9.65
CA THR A 104 17.57 -4.94 -9.22
C THR A 104 17.41 -6.35 -9.79
N ALA A 105 16.20 -6.69 -10.27
CA ALA A 105 15.92 -8.02 -10.81
C ALA A 105 14.68 -8.01 -11.71
N LYS A 106 14.53 -9.04 -12.53
CA LYS A 106 13.31 -9.25 -13.31
C LYS A 106 12.16 -9.70 -12.39
N ALA A 107 10.99 -9.13 -12.58
CA ALA A 107 9.80 -9.45 -11.79
C ALA A 107 9.03 -10.63 -12.41
N GLY A 108 9.58 -11.83 -12.26
CA GLY A 108 9.04 -13.05 -12.87
C GLY A 108 7.99 -13.78 -12.04
N SER A 109 7.54 -13.23 -10.93
CA SER A 109 6.59 -13.86 -10.02
C SER A 109 5.55 -12.86 -9.55
N ASP A 110 4.61 -13.31 -8.70
CA ASP A 110 3.76 -12.40 -7.93
C ASP A 110 4.65 -11.42 -7.15
N ILE A 111 4.15 -10.20 -6.94
CA ILE A 111 4.92 -9.14 -6.29
C ILE A 111 4.34 -8.87 -4.91
N ARG A 112 5.25 -8.75 -3.95
CA ARG A 112 4.92 -8.32 -2.59
C ARG A 112 5.56 -6.97 -2.35
N CYS A 113 4.72 -5.94 -2.21
CA CYS A 113 5.16 -4.57 -1.96
C CYS A 113 5.04 -4.30 -0.47
N VAL A 114 6.15 -3.98 0.19
CA VAL A 114 6.18 -3.70 1.61
C VAL A 114 6.57 -2.25 1.83
N ALA A 115 5.70 -1.50 2.50
CA ALA A 115 5.99 -0.15 2.96
C ALA A 115 6.24 -0.18 4.46
N LYS A 116 7.29 0.47 4.89
CA LYS A 116 7.68 0.53 6.29
C LYS A 116 8.28 1.89 6.62
N VAL A 117 7.93 2.41 7.78
CA VAL A 117 8.49 3.66 8.29
C VAL A 117 8.85 3.48 9.76
N GLU A 118 9.94 4.09 10.20
CA GLU A 118 10.26 4.12 11.62
C GLU A 118 9.39 5.20 12.30
N PRO A 119 8.85 4.91 13.50
CA PRO A 119 7.93 5.85 14.17
C PRO A 119 8.50 7.26 14.34
N GLU A 120 9.80 7.39 14.54
CA GLU A 120 10.47 8.67 14.73
C GLU A 120 10.40 9.55 13.49
N GLN A 121 10.27 8.96 12.32
CA GLN A 121 10.22 9.72 11.04
C GLN A 121 8.97 10.59 10.93
N TRP A 122 7.88 10.23 11.63
CA TRP A 122 6.67 11.06 11.66
C TRP A 122 6.85 12.38 12.39
N GLN A 123 7.83 12.45 13.30
CA GLN A 123 8.10 13.65 14.11
C GLN A 123 9.01 14.64 13.39
N ALA A 124 9.78 14.17 12.43
CA ALA A 124 10.73 14.98 11.67
C ALA A 124 10.08 15.61 10.42
N GLY A 125 8.76 15.68 10.37
CA GLY A 125 8.03 16.14 9.20
C GLY A 125 8.39 17.57 8.82
N ASP A 126 8.75 17.76 7.55
CA ASP A 126 8.94 19.09 6.99
C ASP A 126 7.60 19.81 6.95
N LEU A 127 7.57 21.00 7.48
CA LEU A 127 6.45 21.90 7.33
C LEU A 127 6.56 22.52 5.93
N LEU A 128 5.62 22.19 5.09
CA LEU A 128 5.48 22.84 3.79
C LEU A 128 4.64 24.09 3.94
#